data_b66dcc7bd4429948a84758c88e395910
#
_entry.id   b66dcc7bd4429948a84758c88e395910
#
_cell.length_a   1.000
_cell.length_b   1.000
_cell.length_c   1.000
_cell.angle_alpha   90.00
_cell.angle_beta   90.00
_cell.angle_gamma   90.00
#
_symmetry.space_group_name_H-M   'P 1'
#
loop_
_entity.id
_entity.type
_entity.pdbx_description
1 polymer ?
#
loop_
_entity_poly.entity_id
_entity_poly.type
_entity_poly.pdbx_seq_one_letter_code
_entity_poly.pdbx_strand_id
1 'polypeptide(L)'
;MTGVAAPGAGPRPGSAVARRGGVLPLDKPAGITSFDAIRQVRRILGERRVGHAGTLDPTATGLLPICVGRSTRFVDYFHAQPKTYHCVVRLGERSDTGDTEGVIVAGADASSVRADQVRAELARFKGEIEQIPPMHSAVRHEGRHLYELARAGEEVARKPRRVTIYSAELVDFRPGAPAEAEMVVVSGKGAYMRVLAADLGDALGTGGLLAWLSRTSYGSLGLAASITLDQLEAMDDPWLALLPPEVAVAHLPLVNLGPAQVLQVRRGQSVWLPRSVLPNIAGECRMHDPTGELLGIGELNGGLLRPTKVLAG
;
A
#
# COMPACT_ATOMS: atom_id res chain seq x y z
N MET A 1 35.59 7.24 -10.18
CA MET A 1 34.36 7.76 -10.82
C MET A 1 33.55 6.57 -11.30
N THR A 2 32.68 6.02 -10.48
CA THR A 2 31.82 4.89 -10.82
C THR A 2 30.45 5.47 -11.17
N GLY A 3 30.11 5.42 -12.48
CA GLY A 3 28.83 5.89 -12.99
C GLY A 3 27.69 5.00 -12.51
N VAL A 4 26.79 5.59 -11.73
CA VAL A 4 25.49 4.98 -11.41
C VAL A 4 24.63 5.06 -12.66
N ALA A 5 24.27 3.92 -13.23
CA ALA A 5 23.33 3.84 -14.34
C ALA A 5 21.96 4.37 -13.88
N ALA A 6 21.42 5.32 -14.63
CA ALA A 6 20.08 5.86 -14.45
C ALA A 6 19.05 4.72 -14.53
N PRO A 7 17.97 4.73 -13.71
CA PRO A 7 16.89 3.75 -13.81
C PRO A 7 16.23 3.89 -15.20
N GLY A 8 16.16 2.78 -15.93
CA GLY A 8 15.56 2.70 -17.24
C GLY A 8 14.14 3.25 -17.25
N ALA A 9 13.82 4.06 -18.24
CA ALA A 9 12.50 4.62 -18.47
C ALA A 9 11.47 3.47 -18.51
N GLY A 10 10.53 3.49 -17.59
CA GLY A 10 9.41 2.55 -17.54
C GLY A 10 8.58 2.64 -18.84
N PRO A 11 7.84 1.58 -19.20
CA PRO A 11 7.04 1.53 -20.42
C PRO A 11 6.04 2.69 -20.45
N ARG A 12 5.93 3.34 -21.60
CA ARG A 12 5.06 4.49 -21.84
C ARG A 12 3.58 4.10 -21.67
N PRO A 13 2.74 4.93 -21.03
CA PRO A 13 1.30 4.74 -21.01
C PRO A 13 0.73 4.76 -22.43
N GLY A 14 -0.26 3.93 -22.73
CA GLY A 14 -1.00 3.97 -24.00
C GLY A 14 -0.83 2.80 -24.97
N SER A 15 -0.18 1.70 -24.58
CA SER A 15 -0.15 0.49 -25.41
C SER A 15 -1.45 -0.31 -25.34
N ALA A 16 -1.76 -1.13 -26.37
CA ALA A 16 -2.88 -2.10 -26.39
C ALA A 16 -2.88 -3.02 -25.14
N VAL A 17 -1.76 -3.10 -24.42
CA VAL A 17 -1.58 -3.80 -23.13
C VAL A 17 -2.45 -3.19 -22.04
N ALA A 18 -2.63 -1.86 -22.02
CA ALA A 18 -3.45 -1.18 -21.01
C ALA A 18 -4.92 -1.62 -21.07
N ARG A 19 -5.49 -1.88 -22.24
CA ARG A 19 -6.88 -2.34 -22.39
C ARG A 19 -7.15 -3.76 -21.84
N ARG A 20 -6.10 -4.51 -21.51
CA ARG A 20 -6.21 -5.84 -20.87
C ARG A 20 -6.15 -5.77 -19.35
N GLY A 21 -5.82 -4.60 -18.79
CA GLY A 21 -5.69 -4.32 -17.37
C GLY A 21 -4.38 -3.63 -17.03
N GLY A 22 -4.32 -2.97 -15.88
CA GLY A 22 -3.17 -2.22 -15.42
C GLY A 22 -3.33 -1.81 -13.96
N VAL A 23 -2.48 -0.92 -13.51
CA VAL A 23 -2.52 -0.33 -12.18
C VAL A 23 -2.77 1.17 -12.32
N LEU A 24 -3.87 1.64 -11.74
CA LEU A 24 -4.17 3.06 -11.62
C LEU A 24 -3.61 3.58 -10.29
N PRO A 25 -2.63 4.48 -10.30
CA PRO A 25 -2.21 5.18 -9.11
C PRO A 25 -3.22 6.29 -8.79
N LEU A 26 -4.25 5.98 -8.02
CA LEU A 26 -5.30 6.93 -7.68
C LEU A 26 -4.88 7.79 -6.48
N ASP A 27 -5.03 9.11 -6.58
CA ASP A 27 -5.07 10.00 -5.42
C ASP A 27 -6.49 9.99 -4.85
N LYS A 28 -6.67 9.27 -3.74
CA LYS A 28 -7.96 9.16 -3.08
C LYS A 28 -8.26 10.44 -2.30
N PRO A 29 -9.35 11.14 -2.57
CA PRO A 29 -9.76 12.27 -1.76
C PRO A 29 -10.26 11.81 -0.37
N ALA A 30 -10.30 12.73 0.59
CA ALA A 30 -11.03 12.54 1.85
C ALA A 30 -12.54 12.42 1.63
N GLY A 31 -13.24 11.85 2.61
CA GLY A 31 -14.72 11.78 2.63
C GLY A 31 -15.30 10.57 1.90
N ILE A 32 -14.50 9.76 1.21
CA ILE A 32 -14.97 8.53 0.55
C ILE A 32 -14.20 7.31 1.03
N THR A 33 -14.85 6.14 1.04
CA THR A 33 -14.17 4.88 1.33
C THR A 33 -13.32 4.42 0.14
N SER A 34 -12.34 3.54 0.39
CA SER A 34 -11.59 2.88 -0.70
C SER A 34 -12.51 2.06 -1.63
N PHE A 35 -13.65 1.57 -1.11
CA PHE A 35 -14.64 0.86 -1.91
C PHE A 35 -15.46 1.80 -2.80
N ASP A 36 -15.77 3.01 -2.33
CA ASP A 36 -16.41 4.04 -3.14
C ASP A 36 -15.53 4.46 -4.31
N ALA A 37 -14.22 4.62 -4.06
CA ALA A 37 -13.25 4.88 -5.10
C ALA A 37 -13.25 3.77 -6.18
N ILE A 38 -13.28 2.48 -5.77
CA ILE A 38 -13.42 1.36 -6.71
C ILE A 38 -14.72 1.47 -7.52
N ARG A 39 -15.85 1.82 -6.89
CA ARG A 39 -17.14 1.95 -7.61
C ARG A 39 -17.06 3.03 -8.69
N GLN A 40 -16.44 4.17 -8.38
CA GLN A 40 -16.25 5.25 -9.34
C GLN A 40 -15.32 4.84 -10.49
N VAL A 41 -14.16 4.23 -10.19
CA VAL A 41 -13.24 3.74 -11.21
C VAL A 41 -13.90 2.69 -12.12
N ARG A 42 -14.71 1.76 -11.56
CA ARG A 42 -15.50 0.81 -12.35
C ARG A 42 -16.44 1.50 -13.35
N ARG A 43 -17.13 2.56 -12.88
CA ARG A 43 -18.05 3.34 -13.74
C ARG A 43 -17.28 4.06 -14.85
N ILE A 44 -16.19 4.74 -14.52
CA ILE A 44 -15.41 5.53 -15.48
C ILE A 44 -14.77 4.62 -16.55
N LEU A 45 -14.18 3.49 -16.15
CA LEU A 45 -13.48 2.59 -17.07
C LEU A 45 -14.41 1.57 -17.75
N GLY A 46 -15.65 1.40 -17.31
CA GLY A 46 -16.54 0.35 -17.79
C GLY A 46 -16.06 -1.08 -17.47
N GLU A 47 -15.19 -1.26 -16.47
CA GLU A 47 -14.57 -2.55 -16.11
C GLU A 47 -15.06 -3.01 -14.74
N ARG A 48 -15.56 -4.26 -14.66
CA ARG A 48 -16.09 -4.86 -13.43
C ARG A 48 -14.97 -5.36 -12.48
N ARG A 49 -13.87 -5.87 -13.07
CA ARG A 49 -12.73 -6.40 -12.30
C ARG A 49 -11.82 -5.25 -11.90
N VAL A 50 -12.10 -4.68 -10.74
CA VAL A 50 -11.32 -3.60 -10.14
C VAL A 50 -11.18 -3.89 -8.65
N GLY A 51 -9.96 -3.81 -8.12
CA GLY A 51 -9.65 -4.00 -6.71
C GLY A 51 -8.52 -3.08 -6.27
N HIS A 52 -8.53 -2.63 -5.02
CA HIS A 52 -7.44 -1.80 -4.49
C HIS A 52 -6.40 -2.64 -3.73
N ALA A 53 -5.18 -2.13 -3.67
CA ALA A 53 -4.10 -2.69 -2.88
C ALA A 53 -3.96 -1.90 -1.57
N GLY A 54 -4.64 -2.34 -0.51
CA GLY A 54 -4.55 -1.73 0.82
C GLY A 54 -5.48 -0.54 1.04
N THR A 55 -6.40 -0.73 1.96
CA THR A 55 -7.41 0.26 2.36
C THR A 55 -6.78 1.55 2.88
N LEU A 56 -7.41 2.67 2.57
CA LEU A 56 -7.30 3.94 3.26
C LEU A 56 -8.64 4.22 3.93
N ASP A 57 -8.59 4.73 5.16
CA ASP A 57 -9.79 5.14 5.90
C ASP A 57 -10.51 6.30 5.17
N PRO A 58 -11.78 6.58 5.43
CA PRO A 58 -12.52 7.62 4.71
C PRO A 58 -11.88 9.00 4.80
N THR A 59 -11.39 9.40 5.97
CA THR A 59 -10.70 10.69 6.19
C THR A 59 -9.30 10.74 5.61
N ALA A 60 -8.65 9.58 5.43
CA ALA A 60 -7.30 9.51 4.85
C ALA A 60 -7.30 9.82 3.36
N THR A 61 -6.24 10.48 2.90
CA THR A 61 -6.03 10.86 1.50
C THR A 61 -4.84 10.13 0.89
N GLY A 62 -4.61 10.38 -0.39
CA GLY A 62 -3.37 10.03 -1.07
C GLY A 62 -3.41 8.72 -1.82
N LEU A 63 -2.26 8.18 -2.10
CA LEU A 63 -2.04 7.11 -3.07
C LEU A 63 -2.76 5.82 -2.73
N LEU A 64 -3.74 5.46 -3.54
CA LEU A 64 -4.46 4.19 -3.52
C LEU A 64 -4.22 3.44 -4.84
N PRO A 65 -3.29 2.46 -4.89
CA PRO A 65 -3.10 1.67 -6.09
C PRO A 65 -4.35 0.84 -6.37
N ILE A 66 -4.93 1.00 -7.56
CA ILE A 66 -6.10 0.26 -8.01
C ILE A 66 -5.70 -0.65 -9.17
N CYS A 67 -5.85 -1.94 -8.97
CA CYS A 67 -5.64 -2.94 -10.01
C CYS A 67 -6.91 -3.10 -10.83
N VAL A 68 -6.79 -3.03 -12.17
CA VAL A 68 -7.88 -3.08 -13.14
C VAL A 68 -7.73 -4.29 -14.03
N GLY A 69 -8.83 -4.98 -14.35
CA GLY A 69 -8.85 -6.12 -15.25
C GLY A 69 -8.02 -7.30 -14.72
N ARG A 70 -7.13 -7.82 -15.55
CA ARG A 70 -6.28 -8.98 -15.20
C ARG A 70 -5.27 -8.67 -14.10
N SER A 71 -4.90 -7.40 -13.88
CA SER A 71 -3.95 -6.98 -12.85
C SER A 71 -4.48 -7.18 -11.43
N THR A 72 -5.79 -7.39 -11.25
CA THR A 72 -6.36 -7.75 -9.94
C THR A 72 -5.75 -9.02 -9.33
N ARG A 73 -5.16 -9.89 -10.17
CA ARG A 73 -4.41 -11.07 -9.70
C ARG A 73 -3.14 -10.72 -8.94
N PHE A 74 -2.63 -9.50 -9.10
CA PHE A 74 -1.38 -9.03 -8.49
C PHE A 74 -1.58 -8.14 -7.25
N VAL A 75 -2.81 -7.93 -6.80
CA VAL A 75 -3.12 -7.11 -5.61
C VAL A 75 -2.29 -7.54 -4.39
N ASP A 76 -2.14 -8.86 -4.17
CA ASP A 76 -1.41 -9.40 -3.02
C ASP A 76 0.08 -9.00 -3.02
N TYR A 77 0.68 -8.81 -4.20
CA TYR A 77 2.08 -8.43 -4.32
C TYR A 77 2.36 -6.98 -3.89
N PHE A 78 1.35 -6.12 -3.98
CA PHE A 78 1.46 -4.80 -3.36
C PHE A 78 1.56 -4.88 -1.85
N HIS A 79 0.83 -5.81 -1.20
CA HIS A 79 0.79 -5.89 0.26
C HIS A 79 2.17 -6.10 0.90
N ALA A 80 3.09 -6.75 0.20
CA ALA A 80 4.46 -6.98 0.67
C ALA A 80 5.34 -5.72 0.62
N GLN A 81 4.95 -4.71 -0.16
CA GLN A 81 5.76 -3.51 -0.39
C GLN A 81 5.60 -2.49 0.73
N PRO A 82 6.65 -1.67 1.01
CA PRO A 82 6.58 -0.60 2.00
C PRO A 82 5.60 0.51 1.58
N LYS A 83 5.11 1.24 2.58
CA LYS A 83 4.21 2.38 2.41
C LYS A 83 4.75 3.55 3.20
N THR A 84 4.72 4.73 2.59
CA THR A 84 5.07 5.98 3.27
C THR A 84 3.81 6.77 3.55
N TYR A 85 3.70 7.22 4.77
CA TYR A 85 2.61 8.06 5.24
C TYR A 85 3.14 9.38 5.74
N HIS A 86 2.46 10.44 5.39
CA HIS A 86 2.61 11.75 5.98
C HIS A 86 1.39 11.98 6.87
N CYS A 87 1.57 12.27 8.14
CA CYS A 87 0.49 12.34 9.10
C CYS A 87 0.73 13.40 10.17
N VAL A 88 -0.37 13.86 10.75
CA VAL A 88 -0.37 14.75 11.92
C VAL A 88 -1.01 14.00 13.08
N VAL A 89 -0.28 13.94 14.18
CA VAL A 89 -0.76 13.41 15.47
C VAL A 89 -1.08 14.58 16.38
N ARG A 90 -2.26 14.56 16.97
CA ARG A 90 -2.66 15.52 18.00
C ARG A 90 -2.47 14.87 19.36
N LEU A 91 -1.65 15.52 20.22
CA LEU A 91 -1.30 15.11 21.57
C LEU A 91 -2.15 15.88 22.58
N GLY A 92 -2.56 15.23 23.66
CA GLY A 92 -3.46 15.81 24.65
C GLY A 92 -4.93 15.53 24.39
N GLU A 93 -5.23 14.70 23.39
CA GLU A 93 -6.58 14.23 23.05
C GLU A 93 -6.57 12.73 22.78
N ARG A 94 -7.72 12.08 22.96
CA ARG A 94 -7.97 10.68 22.63
C ARG A 94 -9.27 10.56 21.86
N SER A 95 -9.46 9.49 21.09
CA SER A 95 -10.75 9.12 20.56
C SER A 95 -10.92 7.61 20.56
N ASP A 96 -12.15 7.15 20.53
CA ASP A 96 -12.52 5.72 20.47
C ASP A 96 -12.13 5.07 19.13
N THR A 97 -12.02 5.84 18.05
CA THR A 97 -11.55 5.37 16.74
C THR A 97 -10.05 5.51 16.54
N GLY A 98 -9.35 6.26 17.41
CA GLY A 98 -7.94 6.64 17.28
C GLY A 98 -7.67 7.74 16.24
N ASP A 99 -8.72 8.36 15.70
CA ASP A 99 -8.68 9.48 14.74
C ASP A 99 -9.76 10.52 15.07
N THR A 100 -9.94 11.50 14.18
CA THR A 100 -10.92 12.59 14.36
C THR A 100 -12.38 12.22 13.99
N GLU A 101 -12.65 11.00 13.52
CA GLU A 101 -14.01 10.55 13.21
C GLU A 101 -14.76 10.08 14.46
N GLY A 102 -14.04 9.70 15.52
CA GLY A 102 -14.61 9.22 16.77
C GLY A 102 -14.98 10.33 17.74
N VAL A 103 -15.45 9.91 18.92
CA VAL A 103 -15.72 10.82 20.03
C VAL A 103 -14.40 11.24 20.66
N ILE A 104 -14.06 12.52 20.50
CA ILE A 104 -12.82 13.08 21.04
C ILE A 104 -13.05 13.45 22.52
N VAL A 105 -12.12 13.00 23.37
CA VAL A 105 -12.07 13.33 24.80
C VAL A 105 -10.72 13.95 25.14
N ALA A 106 -10.68 14.83 26.13
CA ALA A 106 -9.44 15.40 26.61
C ALA A 106 -8.53 14.31 27.22
N GLY A 107 -7.27 14.35 26.84
CA GLY A 107 -6.19 13.61 27.48
C GLY A 107 -5.54 14.44 28.60
N ALA A 108 -4.27 14.14 28.94
CA ALA A 108 -3.50 14.98 29.82
C ALA A 108 -2.91 16.20 29.07
N ASP A 109 -2.55 17.24 29.81
CA ASP A 109 -2.00 18.47 29.25
C ASP A 109 -0.71 18.20 28.45
N ALA A 110 -0.71 18.56 27.18
CA ALA A 110 0.41 18.42 26.25
C ALA A 110 1.27 19.69 26.13
N SER A 111 0.96 20.76 26.84
CA SER A 111 1.63 22.08 26.72
C SER A 111 3.13 22.03 27.06
N SER A 112 3.55 21.07 27.87
CA SER A 112 4.95 20.87 28.28
C SER A 112 5.73 19.92 27.36
N VAL A 113 5.09 19.29 26.38
CA VAL A 113 5.73 18.39 25.42
C VAL A 113 6.67 19.18 24.51
N ARG A 114 7.85 18.62 24.25
CA ARG A 114 8.87 19.22 23.37
C ARG A 114 9.19 18.31 22.21
N ALA A 115 9.65 18.89 21.12
CA ALA A 115 10.02 18.18 19.90
C ALA A 115 11.11 17.10 20.11
N ASP A 116 12.05 17.33 21.03
CA ASP A 116 13.09 16.36 21.37
C ASP A 116 12.52 15.10 22.04
N GLN A 117 11.52 15.24 22.89
CA GLN A 117 10.80 14.12 23.50
C GLN A 117 10.03 13.31 22.45
N VAL A 118 9.32 13.99 21.54
CA VAL A 118 8.61 13.32 20.43
C VAL A 118 9.59 12.54 19.57
N ARG A 119 10.74 13.12 19.18
CA ARG A 119 11.77 12.40 18.40
C ARG A 119 12.33 11.20 19.13
N ALA A 120 12.56 11.30 20.44
CA ALA A 120 13.06 10.20 21.25
C ALA A 120 12.07 9.02 21.29
N GLU A 121 10.77 9.31 21.45
CA GLU A 121 9.76 8.25 21.45
C GLU A 121 9.54 7.65 20.04
N LEU A 122 9.54 8.46 18.97
CA LEU A 122 9.46 7.97 17.60
C LEU A 122 10.59 6.99 17.25
N ALA A 123 11.81 7.24 17.75
CA ALA A 123 12.94 6.35 17.51
C ALA A 123 12.73 4.94 18.10
N ARG A 124 11.90 4.80 19.15
CA ARG A 124 11.57 3.51 19.80
C ARG A 124 10.60 2.68 18.98
N PHE A 125 9.82 3.28 18.10
CA PHE A 125 8.89 2.54 17.22
C PHE A 125 9.59 1.90 16.01
N LYS A 126 10.86 2.25 15.73
CA LYS A 126 11.61 1.66 14.62
C LYS A 126 11.89 0.18 14.86
N GLY A 127 11.58 -0.65 13.85
CA GLY A 127 11.77 -2.10 13.88
C GLY A 127 10.44 -2.85 13.93
N GLU A 128 10.46 -4.06 14.46
CA GLU A 128 9.24 -4.85 14.70
C GLU A 128 8.57 -4.40 16.00
N ILE A 129 7.31 -4.02 15.90
CA ILE A 129 6.46 -3.66 17.03
C ILE A 129 5.17 -4.48 17.02
N GLU A 130 4.51 -4.58 18.16
CA GLU A 130 3.18 -5.18 18.26
C GLU A 130 2.12 -4.08 18.25
N GLN A 131 1.09 -4.25 17.43
CA GLN A 131 -0.09 -3.40 17.42
C GLN A 131 -1.34 -4.24 17.59
N ILE A 132 -2.29 -3.79 18.41
CA ILE A 132 -3.63 -4.34 18.47
C ILE A 132 -4.46 -3.64 17.39
N PRO A 133 -4.96 -4.38 16.36
CA PRO A 133 -5.77 -3.76 15.31
C PRO A 133 -6.96 -3.01 15.89
N PRO A 134 -7.30 -1.80 15.41
CA PRO A 134 -8.47 -1.09 15.91
C PRO A 134 -9.77 -1.82 15.53
N MET A 135 -10.85 -1.61 16.29
CA MET A 135 -12.17 -2.18 15.96
C MET A 135 -12.66 -1.72 14.59
N HIS A 136 -12.40 -0.48 14.23
CA HIS A 136 -12.67 0.06 12.89
C HIS A 136 -11.60 -0.34 11.89
N SER A 137 -11.50 -1.67 11.60
CA SER A 137 -10.54 -2.21 10.62
C SER A 137 -11.15 -3.33 9.77
N ALA A 138 -10.52 -3.62 8.63
CA ALA A 138 -10.90 -4.71 7.72
C ALA A 138 -10.42 -6.10 8.19
N VAL A 139 -9.86 -6.21 9.39
CA VAL A 139 -9.49 -7.50 9.98
C VAL A 139 -10.75 -8.32 10.22
N ARG A 140 -10.67 -9.64 9.98
CA ARG A 140 -11.79 -10.56 10.25
C ARG A 140 -11.65 -11.23 11.61
N HIS A 141 -12.77 -11.30 12.31
CA HIS A 141 -12.97 -12.07 13.52
C HIS A 141 -14.18 -12.99 13.28
N GLU A 142 -14.00 -14.30 13.35
CA GLU A 142 -15.05 -15.31 13.11
C GLU A 142 -15.87 -15.10 11.82
N GLY A 143 -15.19 -14.70 10.74
CA GLY A 143 -15.82 -14.50 9.43
C GLY A 143 -16.41 -13.11 9.18
N ARG A 144 -16.68 -12.30 10.22
CA ARG A 144 -17.16 -10.91 10.13
C ARG A 144 -15.99 -9.92 10.19
N HIS A 145 -16.09 -8.78 9.53
CA HIS A 145 -15.08 -7.73 9.67
C HIS A 145 -15.23 -6.99 11.02
N LEU A 146 -14.11 -6.57 11.63
CA LEU A 146 -14.13 -5.84 12.89
C LEU A 146 -14.96 -4.54 12.79
N TYR A 147 -14.89 -3.83 11.66
CA TYR A 147 -15.70 -2.61 11.46
C TYR A 147 -17.21 -2.90 11.43
N GLU A 148 -17.66 -4.11 11.04
CA GLU A 148 -19.07 -4.51 11.07
C GLU A 148 -19.53 -4.76 12.50
N LEU A 149 -18.67 -5.37 13.31
CA LEU A 149 -18.89 -5.58 14.74
C LEU A 149 -18.93 -4.24 15.49
N ALA A 150 -17.96 -3.35 15.23
CA ALA A 150 -17.92 -2.02 15.82
C ALA A 150 -19.19 -1.21 15.54
N ARG A 151 -19.69 -1.23 14.29
CA ARG A 151 -20.96 -0.56 13.94
C ARG A 151 -22.20 -1.17 14.62
N ALA A 152 -22.14 -2.45 14.98
CA ALA A 152 -23.17 -3.12 15.76
C ALA A 152 -23.04 -2.86 17.28
N GLY A 153 -22.02 -2.09 17.72
CA GLY A 153 -21.73 -1.88 19.14
C GLY A 153 -21.08 -3.08 19.83
N GLU A 154 -20.63 -4.07 19.06
CA GLU A 154 -19.98 -5.27 19.57
C GLU A 154 -18.45 -5.04 19.67
N GLU A 155 -17.89 -5.16 20.86
CA GLU A 155 -16.45 -5.15 21.08
C GLU A 155 -15.94 -6.58 21.28
N VAL A 156 -14.84 -6.95 20.58
CA VAL A 156 -14.25 -8.28 20.65
C VAL A 156 -12.78 -8.22 21.00
N ALA A 157 -12.26 -9.25 21.64
CA ALA A 157 -10.84 -9.37 21.93
C ALA A 157 -10.04 -9.49 20.62
N ARG A 158 -9.03 -8.67 20.49
CA ARG A 158 -8.16 -8.62 19.31
C ARG A 158 -6.75 -9.06 19.69
N LYS A 159 -6.20 -9.95 18.89
CA LYS A 159 -4.82 -10.42 19.10
C LYS A 159 -3.83 -9.37 18.59
N PRO A 160 -2.77 -9.07 19.33
CA PRO A 160 -1.65 -8.27 18.82
C PRO A 160 -1.09 -8.85 17.52
N ARG A 161 -0.65 -7.99 16.63
CA ARG A 161 0.00 -8.37 15.36
C ARG A 161 1.35 -7.67 15.26
N ARG A 162 2.34 -8.40 14.82
CA ARG A 162 3.65 -7.82 14.51
C ARG A 162 3.56 -7.03 13.22
N VAL A 163 4.05 -5.81 13.26
CA VAL A 163 4.18 -4.89 12.13
C VAL A 163 5.58 -4.31 12.14
N THR A 164 6.08 -3.94 10.96
CA THR A 164 7.42 -3.33 10.85
C THR A 164 7.28 -1.86 10.55
N ILE A 165 7.91 -1.02 11.35
CA ILE A 165 8.14 0.40 11.08
C ILE A 165 9.60 0.55 10.63
N TYR A 166 9.81 0.91 9.37
CA TYR A 166 11.16 1.09 8.81
C TYR A 166 11.77 2.42 9.25
N SER A 167 10.97 3.48 9.29
CA SER A 167 11.32 4.79 9.86
C SER A 167 10.09 5.52 10.36
N ALA A 168 10.28 6.38 11.36
CA ALA A 168 9.30 7.35 11.84
C ALA A 168 10.07 8.62 12.20
N GLU A 169 9.79 9.71 11.49
CA GLU A 169 10.55 10.96 11.60
C GLU A 169 9.60 12.12 11.86
N LEU A 170 9.95 12.97 12.84
CA LEU A 170 9.26 14.21 13.12
C LEU A 170 9.69 15.26 12.09
N VAL A 171 8.74 15.77 11.32
CA VAL A 171 8.93 16.82 10.30
C VAL A 171 8.77 18.19 10.93
N ASP A 172 7.68 18.39 11.68
CA ASP A 172 7.37 19.64 12.37
C ASP A 172 6.68 19.35 13.71
N PHE A 173 6.79 20.29 14.64
CA PHE A 173 6.15 20.20 15.94
C PHE A 173 5.58 21.55 16.34
N ARG A 174 4.28 21.58 16.59
CA ARG A 174 3.57 22.76 17.09
C ARG A 174 3.18 22.54 18.54
N PRO A 175 3.87 23.21 19.49
CA PRO A 175 3.52 23.13 20.92
C PRO A 175 2.14 23.74 21.17
N GLY A 176 1.43 23.21 22.17
CA GLY A 176 0.10 23.68 22.53
C GLY A 176 -0.66 22.69 23.40
N ALA A 177 -1.93 22.97 23.64
CA ALA A 177 -2.86 22.08 24.31
C ALA A 177 -4.20 22.08 23.53
N PRO A 178 -4.34 21.20 22.53
CA PRO A 178 -3.45 20.11 22.13
C PRO A 178 -2.19 20.57 21.39
N ALA A 179 -1.10 19.75 21.48
CA ALA A 179 0.08 19.92 20.65
C ALA A 179 -0.05 19.06 19.37
N GLU A 180 0.63 19.47 18.29
CA GLU A 180 0.61 18.72 17.03
C GLU A 180 2.00 18.30 16.59
N ALA A 181 2.15 17.01 16.26
CA ALA A 181 3.36 16.41 15.71
C ALA A 181 3.11 15.98 14.26
N GLU A 182 3.78 16.63 13.31
CA GLU A 182 3.77 16.26 11.90
C GLU A 182 4.89 15.27 11.63
N MET A 183 4.56 14.13 11.04
CA MET A 183 5.49 13.00 10.93
C MET A 183 5.44 12.37 9.54
N VAL A 184 6.58 11.80 9.14
CA VAL A 184 6.67 10.87 8.02
C VAL A 184 7.02 9.48 8.54
N VAL A 185 6.18 8.49 8.20
CA VAL A 185 6.34 7.11 8.65
C VAL A 185 6.44 6.18 7.46
N VAL A 186 7.47 5.33 7.42
CA VAL A 186 7.61 4.25 6.45
C VAL A 186 7.34 2.93 7.16
N SER A 187 6.36 2.17 6.68
CA SER A 187 5.95 0.92 7.32
C SER A 187 5.76 -0.24 6.34
N GLY A 188 5.81 -1.45 6.87
CA GLY A 188 5.43 -2.67 6.21
C GLY A 188 3.90 -2.87 6.16
N LYS A 189 3.48 -4.09 5.84
CA LYS A 189 2.07 -4.46 5.80
C LYS A 189 1.44 -4.44 7.20
N GLY A 190 0.17 -4.03 7.25
CA GLY A 190 -0.67 -4.20 8.45
C GLY A 190 -0.49 -3.16 9.53
N ALA A 191 0.42 -2.19 9.38
CA ALA A 191 0.59 -1.10 10.32
C ALA A 191 -0.60 -0.13 10.28
N TYR A 192 -1.06 0.27 11.45
CA TYR A 192 -2.16 1.23 11.66
C TYR A 192 -1.59 2.54 12.21
N MET A 193 -1.68 3.61 11.44
CA MET A 193 -1.20 4.93 11.87
C MET A 193 -2.01 5.49 13.04
N ARG A 194 -3.28 5.11 13.15
CA ARG A 194 -4.14 5.46 14.30
C ARG A 194 -3.64 4.85 15.61
N VAL A 195 -3.19 3.59 15.56
CA VAL A 195 -2.59 2.92 16.73
C VAL A 195 -1.24 3.56 17.06
N LEU A 196 -0.41 3.83 16.05
CA LEU A 196 0.88 4.51 16.26
C LEU A 196 0.70 5.90 16.90
N ALA A 197 -0.34 6.65 16.51
CA ALA A 197 -0.66 7.95 17.09
C ALA A 197 -1.08 7.85 18.56
N ALA A 198 -1.93 6.85 18.89
CA ALA A 198 -2.33 6.58 20.26
C ALA A 198 -1.13 6.14 21.13
N ASP A 199 -0.33 5.20 20.63
CA ASP A 199 0.86 4.68 21.33
C ASP A 199 1.89 5.79 21.58
N LEU A 200 2.09 6.71 20.62
CA LEU A 200 2.97 7.87 20.80
C LEU A 200 2.46 8.80 21.92
N GLY A 201 1.16 9.10 21.91
CA GLY A 201 0.54 9.91 22.94
C GLY A 201 0.61 9.26 24.33
N ASP A 202 0.46 7.93 24.40
CA ASP A 202 0.58 7.18 25.65
C ASP A 202 2.02 7.16 26.16
N ALA A 203 3.00 6.98 25.28
CA ALA A 203 4.43 7.03 25.63
C ALA A 203 4.85 8.42 26.16
N LEU A 204 4.22 9.49 25.66
CA LEU A 204 4.43 10.87 26.15
C LEU A 204 3.56 11.22 27.36
N GLY A 205 2.66 10.31 27.79
CA GLY A 205 1.77 10.51 28.94
C GLY A 205 0.60 11.45 28.70
N THR A 206 0.33 11.86 27.44
CA THR A 206 -0.70 12.85 27.11
C THR A 206 -1.94 12.25 26.49
N GLY A 207 -1.85 11.04 25.91
CA GLY A 207 -2.79 10.56 24.94
C GLY A 207 -2.55 11.18 23.57
N GLY A 208 -3.02 10.48 22.52
CA GLY A 208 -2.83 10.94 21.15
C GLY A 208 -3.89 10.35 20.22
N LEU A 209 -4.18 11.07 19.14
CA LEU A 209 -5.01 10.63 18.04
C LEU A 209 -4.44 11.08 16.69
N LEU A 210 -4.81 10.37 15.65
CA LEU A 210 -4.45 10.71 14.28
C LEU A 210 -5.37 11.83 13.78
N ALA A 211 -4.83 13.06 13.60
CA ALA A 211 -5.60 14.20 13.15
C ALA A 211 -5.72 14.26 11.62
N TRP A 212 -4.69 13.82 10.91
CA TRP A 212 -4.66 13.81 9.45
C TRP A 212 -3.72 12.73 8.93
N LEU A 213 -4.02 12.18 7.75
CA LEU A 213 -3.22 11.14 7.11
C LEU A 213 -3.27 11.26 5.59
N SER A 214 -2.09 11.21 4.96
CA SER A 214 -1.94 11.00 3.53
C SER A 214 -0.92 9.90 3.25
N ARG A 215 -1.26 8.93 2.41
CA ARG A 215 -0.29 7.95 1.93
C ARG A 215 0.43 8.52 0.71
N THR A 216 1.71 8.84 0.85
CA THR A 216 2.51 9.52 -0.18
C THR A 216 3.24 8.56 -1.10
N SER A 217 3.49 7.30 -0.66
CA SER A 217 4.04 6.27 -1.55
C SER A 217 3.56 4.85 -1.19
N TYR A 218 3.65 3.97 -2.18
CA TYR A 218 3.37 2.54 -2.03
C TYR A 218 4.27 1.74 -2.98
N GLY A 219 5.29 1.08 -2.42
CA GLY A 219 6.36 0.46 -3.21
C GLY A 219 7.06 1.50 -4.10
N SER A 220 7.08 1.24 -5.39
CA SER A 220 7.66 2.15 -6.39
C SER A 220 6.72 3.27 -6.82
N LEU A 221 5.45 3.27 -6.41
CA LEU A 221 4.49 4.29 -6.75
C LEU A 221 4.57 5.47 -5.78
N GLY A 222 4.58 6.69 -6.31
CA GLY A 222 4.53 7.94 -5.55
C GLY A 222 3.27 8.73 -5.85
N LEU A 223 2.79 9.51 -4.88
CA LEU A 223 1.61 10.36 -5.01
C LEU A 223 1.74 11.40 -6.12
N ALA A 224 2.95 11.92 -6.36
CA ALA A 224 3.19 12.91 -7.41
C ALA A 224 2.88 12.42 -8.84
N ALA A 225 2.83 11.09 -9.05
CA ALA A 225 2.50 10.47 -10.33
C ALA A 225 1.08 9.90 -10.34
N SER A 226 0.24 10.21 -9.35
CA SER A 226 -1.14 9.76 -9.26
C SER A 226 -2.10 10.69 -9.97
N ILE A 227 -3.31 10.21 -10.20
CA ILE A 227 -4.41 10.93 -10.84
C ILE A 227 -5.62 10.98 -9.88
N THR A 228 -6.34 12.09 -9.83
CA THR A 228 -7.60 12.20 -9.08
C THR A 228 -8.75 11.56 -9.84
N LEU A 229 -9.87 11.31 -9.15
CA LEU A 229 -11.10 10.81 -9.80
C LEU A 229 -11.64 11.79 -10.85
N ASP A 230 -11.62 13.08 -10.55
CA ASP A 230 -12.10 14.12 -11.47
C ASP A 230 -11.22 14.21 -12.72
N GLN A 231 -9.91 14.15 -12.56
CA GLN A 231 -8.98 14.10 -13.69
C GLN A 231 -9.19 12.85 -14.55
N LEU A 232 -9.40 11.69 -13.90
CA LEU A 232 -9.64 10.43 -14.62
C LEU A 232 -10.95 10.50 -15.41
N GLU A 233 -12.02 11.07 -14.84
CA GLU A 233 -13.31 11.21 -15.50
C GLU A 233 -13.28 12.23 -16.65
N ALA A 234 -12.42 13.23 -16.57
CA ALA A 234 -12.24 14.25 -17.61
C ALA A 234 -11.40 13.79 -18.81
N MET A 235 -10.78 12.59 -18.75
CA MET A 235 -9.97 12.08 -19.86
C MET A 235 -10.85 11.54 -20.99
N ASP A 236 -10.49 11.81 -22.24
CA ASP A 236 -11.12 11.21 -23.43
C ASP A 236 -10.98 9.68 -23.47
N ASP A 237 -9.82 9.17 -23.06
CA ASP A 237 -9.57 7.73 -22.86
C ASP A 237 -8.94 7.49 -21.47
N PRO A 238 -9.75 7.22 -20.44
CA PRO A 238 -9.25 7.02 -19.07
C PRO A 238 -8.39 5.75 -18.90
N TRP A 239 -8.38 4.83 -19.86
CA TRP A 239 -7.50 3.68 -19.84
C TRP A 239 -6.02 4.06 -20.00
N LEU A 240 -5.73 5.23 -20.57
CA LEU A 240 -4.37 5.75 -20.71
C LEU A 240 -3.71 6.13 -19.37
N ALA A 241 -4.51 6.31 -18.31
CA ALA A 241 -4.00 6.56 -16.97
C ALA A 241 -3.44 5.28 -16.28
N LEU A 242 -3.68 4.11 -16.86
CA LEU A 242 -3.22 2.86 -16.28
C LEU A 242 -1.73 2.64 -16.57
N LEU A 243 -0.99 2.35 -15.53
CA LEU A 243 0.37 1.84 -15.60
C LEU A 243 0.35 0.33 -15.95
N PRO A 244 1.44 -0.20 -16.52
CA PRO A 244 1.55 -1.63 -16.80
C PRO A 244 1.37 -2.48 -15.53
N PRO A 245 0.80 -3.71 -15.63
CA PRO A 245 0.64 -4.64 -14.52
C PRO A 245 1.93 -4.93 -13.77
N GLU A 246 3.06 -4.81 -14.45
CA GLU A 246 4.40 -5.05 -13.92
C GLU A 246 4.74 -4.21 -12.70
N VAL A 247 4.17 -3.01 -12.57
CA VAL A 247 4.40 -2.12 -11.41
C VAL A 247 4.07 -2.81 -10.09
N ALA A 248 3.08 -3.71 -10.09
CA ALA A 248 2.71 -4.48 -8.91
C ALA A 248 3.77 -5.49 -8.47
N VAL A 249 4.58 -5.97 -9.40
CA VAL A 249 5.53 -7.09 -9.23
C VAL A 249 6.97 -6.71 -9.55
N ALA A 250 7.26 -5.42 -9.76
CA ALA A 250 8.57 -4.92 -10.14
C ALA A 250 9.70 -5.26 -9.14
N HIS A 251 9.33 -5.49 -7.88
CA HIS A 251 10.25 -5.89 -6.80
C HIS A 251 10.70 -7.36 -6.88
N LEU A 252 10.00 -8.19 -7.68
CA LEU A 252 10.38 -9.58 -7.88
C LEU A 252 11.54 -9.70 -8.89
N PRO A 253 12.43 -10.68 -8.71
CA PRO A 253 13.46 -10.99 -9.70
C PRO A 253 12.88 -11.26 -11.09
N LEU A 254 13.60 -10.86 -12.14
CA LEU A 254 13.17 -11.02 -13.53
C LEU A 254 13.76 -12.27 -14.16
N VAL A 255 12.92 -13.03 -14.85
CA VAL A 255 13.30 -14.14 -15.73
C VAL A 255 12.79 -13.88 -17.14
N ASN A 256 13.71 -13.79 -18.11
CA ASN A 256 13.37 -13.67 -19.52
C ASN A 256 13.24 -15.07 -20.14
N LEU A 257 12.11 -15.30 -20.82
CA LEU A 257 11.80 -16.58 -21.46
C LEU A 257 11.98 -16.51 -22.98
N GLY A 258 12.49 -17.60 -23.55
CA GLY A 258 12.55 -17.75 -25.00
C GLY A 258 11.16 -18.11 -25.59
N PRO A 259 11.00 -18.01 -26.94
CA PRO A 259 9.68 -18.23 -27.59
C PRO A 259 9.03 -19.59 -27.27
N ALA A 260 9.81 -20.67 -27.24
CA ALA A 260 9.31 -22.02 -26.92
C ALA A 260 8.82 -22.10 -25.46
N GLN A 261 9.54 -21.49 -24.52
CA GLN A 261 9.19 -21.45 -23.11
C GLN A 261 7.93 -20.61 -22.84
N VAL A 262 7.77 -19.51 -23.57
CA VAL A 262 6.54 -18.68 -23.52
C VAL A 262 5.30 -19.51 -23.86
N LEU A 263 5.36 -20.35 -24.91
CA LEU A 263 4.25 -21.22 -25.31
C LEU A 263 3.89 -22.24 -24.20
N GLN A 264 4.90 -22.80 -23.53
CA GLN A 264 4.70 -23.73 -22.42
C GLN A 264 4.08 -23.02 -21.21
N VAL A 265 4.65 -21.88 -20.80
CA VAL A 265 4.14 -21.07 -19.67
C VAL A 265 2.71 -20.60 -19.88
N ARG A 266 2.35 -20.16 -21.08
CA ARG A 266 0.97 -19.77 -21.42
C ARG A 266 -0.04 -20.91 -21.26
N ARG A 267 0.42 -22.17 -21.41
CA ARG A 267 -0.37 -23.39 -21.16
C ARG A 267 -0.33 -23.85 -19.71
N GLY A 268 0.33 -23.10 -18.81
CA GLY A 268 0.50 -23.46 -17.39
C GLY A 268 1.55 -24.56 -17.16
N GLN A 269 2.38 -24.86 -18.15
CA GLN A 269 3.42 -25.90 -18.07
C GLN A 269 4.69 -25.33 -17.44
N SER A 270 5.36 -26.15 -16.62
CA SER A 270 6.68 -25.84 -16.09
C SER A 270 7.75 -25.92 -17.18
N VAL A 271 8.78 -25.08 -17.06
CA VAL A 271 9.89 -25.03 -18.00
C VAL A 271 11.24 -25.16 -17.29
N TRP A 272 12.17 -25.87 -17.91
CA TRP A 272 13.54 -25.91 -17.44
C TRP A 272 14.34 -24.74 -17.99
N LEU A 273 15.05 -24.05 -17.10
CA LEU A 273 15.95 -22.95 -17.46
C LEU A 273 17.40 -23.41 -17.31
N PRO A 274 18.26 -23.17 -18.31
CA PRO A 274 19.67 -23.50 -18.19
C PRO A 274 20.34 -22.64 -17.11
N ARG A 275 21.28 -23.23 -16.38
CA ARG A 275 21.99 -22.54 -15.26
C ARG A 275 22.67 -21.23 -15.69
N SER A 276 23.02 -21.10 -16.95
CA SER A 276 23.60 -19.87 -17.51
C SER A 276 22.64 -18.68 -17.56
N VAL A 277 21.34 -18.91 -17.46
CA VAL A 277 20.29 -17.89 -17.49
C VAL A 277 19.77 -17.57 -16.08
N LEU A 278 20.21 -18.37 -15.09
CA LEU A 278 19.79 -18.25 -13.69
C LEU A 278 20.86 -17.43 -12.93
N PRO A 279 20.73 -16.11 -12.78
CA PRO A 279 21.38 -15.44 -11.67
C PRO A 279 20.72 -15.99 -10.39
N ASN A 280 21.45 -16.36 -9.38
CA ASN A 280 21.04 -16.82 -8.05
C ASN A 280 19.58 -16.55 -7.59
N ILE A 281 18.60 -16.77 -8.49
CA ILE A 281 17.18 -16.57 -8.25
C ILE A 281 16.62 -17.88 -7.75
N ALA A 282 16.05 -17.87 -6.56
CA ALA A 282 15.22 -18.92 -6.02
C ALA A 282 13.92 -18.30 -5.48
N GLY A 283 12.80 -19.01 -5.61
CA GLY A 283 11.50 -18.52 -5.17
C GLY A 283 10.72 -17.78 -6.25
N GLU A 284 9.87 -16.86 -5.83
CA GLU A 284 8.98 -16.12 -6.76
C GLU A 284 9.76 -15.18 -7.68
N CYS A 285 9.41 -15.20 -8.96
CA CYS A 285 10.00 -14.35 -10.00
C CYS A 285 8.93 -13.90 -11.00
N ARG A 286 9.13 -12.72 -11.61
CA ARG A 286 8.34 -12.26 -12.73
C ARG A 286 8.91 -12.82 -14.04
N MET A 287 8.04 -13.17 -14.98
CA MET A 287 8.41 -13.75 -16.26
C MET A 287 8.10 -12.79 -17.38
N HIS A 288 9.08 -12.52 -18.25
CA HIS A 288 8.88 -11.72 -19.46
C HIS A 288 9.03 -12.60 -20.71
N ASP A 289 8.32 -12.20 -21.76
CA ASP A 289 8.54 -12.73 -23.10
C ASP A 289 9.72 -12.00 -23.79
N PRO A 290 10.12 -12.43 -25.01
CA PRO A 290 11.22 -11.79 -25.75
C PRO A 290 10.98 -10.33 -26.12
N THR A 291 9.73 -9.83 -26.06
CA THR A 291 9.40 -8.43 -26.32
C THR A 291 9.48 -7.57 -25.06
N GLY A 292 9.72 -8.17 -23.89
CA GLY A 292 9.72 -7.53 -22.59
C GLY A 292 8.32 -7.40 -21.97
N GLU A 293 7.29 -8.06 -22.54
CA GLU A 293 5.95 -8.06 -21.95
C GLU A 293 5.89 -9.02 -20.75
N LEU A 294 5.24 -8.58 -19.65
CA LEU A 294 5.01 -9.42 -18.48
C LEU A 294 4.05 -10.56 -18.80
N LEU A 295 4.52 -11.79 -18.72
CA LEU A 295 3.71 -13.00 -18.86
C LEU A 295 3.00 -13.40 -17.55
N GLY A 296 3.60 -13.04 -16.42
CA GLY A 296 3.08 -13.42 -15.12
C GLY A 296 4.17 -13.68 -14.09
N ILE A 297 3.83 -14.49 -13.09
CA ILE A 297 4.71 -14.87 -11.99
C ILE A 297 4.88 -16.38 -11.98
N GLY A 298 6.06 -16.83 -11.66
CA GLY A 298 6.42 -18.23 -11.45
C GLY A 298 7.29 -18.40 -10.23
N GLU A 299 7.39 -19.63 -9.79
CA GLU A 299 8.30 -20.07 -8.74
C GLU A 299 9.46 -20.83 -9.37
N LEU A 300 10.68 -20.38 -9.11
CA LEU A 300 11.90 -20.97 -9.61
C LEU A 300 12.59 -21.78 -8.52
N ASN A 301 12.75 -23.08 -8.75
CA ASN A 301 13.46 -23.97 -7.83
C ASN A 301 14.38 -24.92 -8.60
N GLY A 302 15.69 -24.86 -8.32
CA GLY A 302 16.69 -25.75 -8.90
C GLY A 302 16.76 -25.74 -10.44
N GLY A 303 16.32 -24.64 -11.08
CA GLY A 303 16.26 -24.52 -12.56
C GLY A 303 14.90 -24.85 -13.16
N LEU A 304 13.96 -25.42 -12.40
CA LEU A 304 12.59 -25.64 -12.83
C LEU A 304 11.76 -24.41 -12.47
N LEU A 305 11.23 -23.72 -13.48
CA LEU A 305 10.30 -22.60 -13.35
C LEU A 305 8.86 -23.13 -13.50
N ARG A 306 8.08 -22.98 -12.44
CA ARG A 306 6.66 -23.32 -12.40
C ARG A 306 5.81 -22.03 -12.44
N PRO A 307 4.98 -21.81 -13.47
CA PRO A 307 4.10 -20.65 -13.49
C PRO A 307 3.02 -20.78 -12.40
N THR A 308 2.82 -19.69 -11.63
CA THR A 308 1.84 -19.62 -10.54
C THR A 308 0.68 -18.68 -10.89
N LYS A 309 0.96 -17.56 -11.54
CA LYS A 309 -0.03 -16.61 -12.04
C LYS A 309 0.35 -16.17 -13.45
N VAL A 310 -0.42 -16.59 -14.46
CA VAL A 310 -0.18 -16.24 -15.86
C VAL A 310 -1.19 -15.21 -16.32
N LEU A 311 -0.72 -14.13 -16.94
CA LEU A 311 -1.54 -13.21 -17.71
C LEU A 311 -1.80 -13.87 -19.07
N ALA A 312 -2.87 -14.69 -19.17
CA ALA A 312 -3.23 -15.31 -20.43
C ALA A 312 -3.44 -14.25 -21.51
N GLY A 313 -2.90 -14.49 -22.70
CA GLY A 313 -3.01 -13.64 -23.87
C GLY A 313 -4.45 -13.47 -24.36
#